data_e02dccd6f391d7df473bdf5bb41a1f83
#
_entry.id   e02dccd6f391d7df473bdf5bb41a1f83
#
_cell.length_a   1.000
_cell.length_b   1.000
_cell.length_c   1.000
_cell.angle_alpha   90.00
_cell.angle_beta   90.00
_cell.angle_gamma   90.00
#
_symmetry.space_group_name_H-M   'P 1'
#
loop_
_entity.id
_entity.type
_entity.pdbx_description
1 polymer ?
#
loop_
_entity_poly.entity_id
_entity_poly.type
_entity_poly.pdbx_seq_one_letter_code
_entity_poly.pdbx_strand_id
1 'polypeptide(L)' 'MKRTHGSTRRNVTGRRIRRARLAAKPAVSQEDLSGRLAALGVTLDQGAISRIESEERYLMDYELLAIAKALRIKPATLVE' A
#
# COMPACT_ATOMS: atom_id res chain seq x y z
N MET A 1 12.12 12.47 15.82
CA MET A 1 11.91 12.30 15.38
C MET A 1 11.94 12.05 14.75
N LYS A 2 11.88 12.09 14.48
CA LYS A 2 11.77 12.00 13.81
C LYS A 2 11.57 11.67 12.99
N ARG A 3 11.50 11.67 12.70
CA ARG A 3 11.22 11.52 11.90
C ARG A 3 11.02 10.86 11.43
N THR A 4 11.06 10.66 11.75
CA THR A 4 10.89 10.06 11.24
C THR A 4 10.45 9.38 10.80
N HIS A 5 10.63 9.37 11.47
CA HIS A 5 9.70 9.19 10.85
C HIS A 5 9.29 8.19 9.89
N GLY A 6 9.62 8.31 9.13
CA GLY A 6 9.29 7.66 7.91
C GLY A 6 9.52 6.18 7.89
N SER A 7 10.63 5.74 8.44
CA SER A 7 10.95 4.32 8.42
C SER A 7 9.98 3.48 9.25
N THR A 8 9.52 4.02 10.38
CA THR A 8 8.54 3.33 11.20
C THR A 8 7.23 3.15 10.44
N ARG A 9 6.80 4.21 9.75
CA ARG A 9 5.58 4.16 8.96
C ARG A 9 5.69 3.14 7.85
N ARG A 10 6.85 3.10 7.18
CA ARG A 10 7.07 2.17 6.09
C ARG A 10 6.91 0.72 6.55
N ASN A 11 7.52 0.39 7.69
CA ASN A 11 7.49 -0.98 8.20
C ASN A 11 6.09 -1.43 8.56
N VAL A 12 5.33 -0.55 9.22
CA VAL A 12 3.97 -0.89 9.63
C VAL A 12 3.04 -0.92 8.42
N THR A 13 3.15 0.09 7.57
CA THR A 13 2.21 0.27 6.47
C THR A 13 2.32 -0.84 5.44
N GLY A 14 3.56 -1.26 5.11
CA GLY A 14 3.75 -2.33 4.13
C GLY A 14 3.05 -3.61 4.52
N ARG A 15 3.21 -4.01 5.77
CA ARG A 15 2.56 -5.22 6.26
C ARG A 15 1.04 -5.07 6.29
N ARG A 16 0.56 -3.88 6.62
CA ARG A 16 -0.88 -3.63 6.65
C ARG A 16 -1.50 -3.64 5.27
N ILE A 17 -0.76 -3.14 4.27
CA ILE A 17 -1.23 -3.21 2.89
C ILE A 17 -1.40 -4.68 2.48
N ARG A 18 -0.40 -5.50 2.76
CA ARG A 18 -0.49 -6.92 2.42
C ARG A 18 -1.68 -7.57 3.11
N ARG A 19 -1.84 -7.30 4.40
CA ARG A 19 -2.94 -7.86 5.17
C ARG A 19 -4.30 -7.44 4.58
N ALA A 20 -4.44 -6.16 4.28
CA ALA A 20 -5.70 -5.66 3.74
C ALA A 20 -6.00 -6.27 2.37
N ARG A 21 -4.96 -6.41 1.55
CA ARG A 21 -5.11 -6.98 0.22
C ARG A 21 -5.60 -8.42 0.31
N LEU A 22 -5.00 -9.20 1.20
CA LEU A 22 -5.36 -10.60 1.35
C LEU A 22 -6.69 -10.81 2.08
N ALA A 23 -7.10 -9.82 2.88
CA ALA A 23 -8.37 -9.89 3.59
C ALA A 23 -9.55 -9.48 2.74
N ALA A 24 -9.32 -8.85 1.60
CA ALA A 24 -10.39 -8.47 0.69
C ALA A 24 -11.09 -9.72 0.16
N LYS A 25 -12.35 -9.57 -0.22
CA LYS A 25 -13.13 -10.72 -0.69
C LYS A 25 -13.74 -10.41 -2.04
N PRO A 26 -13.24 -11.03 -3.10
CA PRO A 26 -12.11 -11.98 -3.07
C PRO A 26 -10.79 -11.27 -2.81
N ALA A 27 -9.78 -12.03 -2.41
CA ALA A 27 -8.46 -11.48 -2.14
C ALA A 27 -7.92 -10.81 -3.40
N VAL A 28 -7.18 -9.73 -3.20
CA VAL A 28 -6.64 -8.93 -4.29
C VAL A 28 -5.15 -9.28 -4.43
N SER A 29 -4.76 -9.71 -5.62
CA SER A 29 -3.34 -9.99 -5.88
C SER A 29 -2.57 -8.68 -6.02
N GLN A 30 -1.23 -8.77 -6.00
CA GLN A 30 -0.41 -7.59 -6.23
C GLN A 30 -0.63 -7.06 -7.65
N GLU A 31 -0.82 -7.94 -8.62
CA GLU A 31 -1.10 -7.51 -9.98
C GLU A 31 -2.47 -6.84 -10.10
N ASP A 32 -3.46 -7.36 -9.40
CA ASP A 32 -4.78 -6.73 -9.38
C ASP A 32 -4.70 -5.33 -8.77
N LEU A 33 -3.95 -5.21 -7.69
CA LEU A 33 -3.78 -3.90 -7.07
C LEU A 33 -3.09 -2.92 -8.01
N SER A 34 -2.05 -3.39 -8.71
CA SER A 34 -1.36 -2.56 -9.70
C SER A 34 -2.34 -2.04 -10.75
N GLY A 35 -3.22 -2.90 -11.25
CA GLY A 35 -4.22 -2.50 -12.23
C GLY A 35 -5.21 -1.48 -11.69
N ARG A 36 -5.66 -1.67 -10.46
CA ARG A 36 -6.58 -0.73 -9.83
C ARG A 36 -5.93 0.64 -9.63
N LEU A 37 -4.64 0.63 -9.24
CA LEU A 37 -3.91 1.88 -9.05
C LEU A 37 -3.73 2.61 -10.37
N ALA A 38 -3.43 1.87 -11.44
CA ALA A 38 -3.30 2.48 -12.76
C ALA A 38 -4.59 3.19 -13.16
N ALA A 39 -5.74 2.58 -12.86
CA ALA A 39 -7.02 3.20 -13.14
C ALA A 39 -7.24 4.49 -12.34
N LEU A 40 -6.54 4.64 -11.22
CA LEU A 40 -6.60 5.85 -10.40
C LEU A 40 -5.49 6.85 -10.77
N GLY A 41 -4.72 6.54 -11.81
CA GLY A 41 -3.65 7.44 -12.25
C GLY A 41 -2.35 7.27 -11.49
N VAL A 42 -2.19 6.18 -10.74
CA VAL A 42 -0.99 5.93 -9.96
C VAL A 42 -0.26 4.71 -10.52
N THR A 43 0.98 4.91 -10.93
CA THR A 43 1.77 3.85 -11.54
C THR A 43 2.64 3.16 -10.50
N LEU A 44 2.22 1.98 -10.08
CA LEU A 44 3.01 1.10 -9.22
C LEU A 44 2.85 -0.30 -9.79
N ASP A 45 3.92 -0.84 -10.37
CA ASP A 45 3.84 -2.18 -10.90
C ASP A 45 3.90 -3.21 -9.77
N GLN A 46 3.73 -4.48 -10.13
CA GLN A 46 3.70 -5.55 -9.14
C GLN A 46 5.01 -5.60 -8.32
N GLY A 47 6.14 -5.36 -8.99
CA GLY A 47 7.43 -5.36 -8.30
C GLY A 47 7.53 -4.24 -7.28
N ALA A 48 7.04 -3.04 -7.61
CA ALA A 48 7.04 -1.92 -6.68
C ALA A 48 6.15 -2.23 -5.48
N ILE A 49 4.96 -2.80 -5.71
CA ILE A 49 4.05 -3.17 -4.62
C ILE A 49 4.71 -4.22 -3.73
N SER A 50 5.38 -5.20 -4.34
CA SER A 50 6.08 -6.24 -3.57
C SER A 50 7.13 -5.61 -2.66
N ARG A 51 7.92 -4.66 -3.18
CA ARG A 51 8.96 -4.01 -2.38
C ARG A 51 8.38 -3.15 -1.27
N ILE A 52 7.23 -2.51 -1.52
CA ILE A 52 6.54 -1.76 -0.47
C ILE A 52 6.11 -2.71 0.64
N GLU A 53 5.52 -3.84 0.28
CA GLU A 53 5.02 -4.80 1.29
C GLU A 53 6.15 -5.46 2.06
N SER A 54 7.32 -5.62 1.44
CA SER A 54 8.48 -6.21 2.10
C SER A 54 9.35 -5.17 2.80
N GLU A 55 8.92 -3.91 2.79
CA GLU A 55 9.60 -2.83 3.51
C GLU A 55 10.93 -2.42 2.86
N GLU A 56 11.04 -2.67 1.56
CA GLU A 56 12.26 -2.32 0.81
C GLU A 56 12.10 -1.01 0.05
N ARG A 57 10.93 -0.40 0.07
CA ARG A 57 10.63 0.81 -0.66
C ARG A 57 9.73 1.71 0.17
N TYR A 58 10.07 2.99 0.21
CA TYR A 58 9.20 3.97 0.86
C TYR A 58 7.91 4.14 0.08
N LEU A 59 6.88 4.53 0.79
CA LEU A 59 5.56 4.78 0.23
C LEU A 59 5.26 6.28 0.34
N MET A 60 4.92 6.89 -0.79
CA MET A 60 4.55 8.29 -0.80
C MET A 60 3.12 8.46 -0.33
N ASP A 61 2.80 9.64 0.22
CA ASP A 61 1.47 9.89 0.77
C ASP A 61 0.37 9.66 -0.27
N TYR A 62 0.56 10.16 -1.48
CA TYR A 62 -0.47 9.99 -2.50
C TYR A 62 -0.62 8.53 -2.92
N GLU A 63 0.46 7.76 -2.83
CA GLU A 63 0.40 6.33 -3.12
C GLU A 63 -0.40 5.61 -2.05
N LEU A 64 -0.18 5.96 -0.79
CA LEU A 64 -0.93 5.39 0.32
C LEU A 64 -2.43 5.64 0.15
N LEU A 65 -2.79 6.87 -0.17
CA LEU A 65 -4.20 7.22 -0.34
C LEU A 65 -4.83 6.46 -1.51
N ALA A 66 -4.08 6.30 -2.59
CA ALA A 66 -4.56 5.55 -3.75
C ALA A 66 -4.74 4.07 -3.42
N ILE A 67 -3.81 3.50 -2.67
CA ILE A 67 -3.91 2.09 -2.27
C ILE A 67 -5.14 1.88 -1.38
N ALA A 68 -5.35 2.77 -0.42
CA ALA A 68 -6.52 2.67 0.44
C ALA A 68 -7.80 2.72 -0.40
N LYS A 69 -7.86 3.64 -1.36
CA LYS A 69 -9.01 3.77 -2.23
C LYS A 69 -9.21 2.52 -3.09
N ALA A 70 -8.11 1.99 -3.63
CA ALA A 70 -8.17 0.80 -4.48
C ALA A 70 -8.66 -0.42 -3.69
N LEU A 71 -8.32 -0.50 -2.41
CA LEU A 71 -8.73 -1.59 -1.55
C LEU A 71 -10.04 -1.30 -0.82
N ARG A 72 -10.60 -0.11 -1.00
CA ARG A 72 -11.88 0.32 -0.40
C ARG A 72 -11.83 0.28 1.11
N ILE A 73 -10.72 0.75 1.67
CA ILE A 73 -10.55 0.86 3.12
C ILE A 73 -10.16 2.29 3.44
N LYS A 74 -10.29 2.63 4.72
CA LYS A 74 -9.88 3.96 5.19
C LYS A 74 -8.37 4.03 5.25
N PRO A 75 -7.75 5.16 4.85
CA PRO A 75 -6.30 5.30 4.97
C PRO A 75 -5.79 5.03 6.38
N ALA A 76 -6.57 5.40 7.40
CA ALA A 76 -6.18 5.17 8.78
C ALA A 76 -5.92 3.68 9.07
N THR A 77 -6.62 2.79 8.37
CA THR A 77 -6.42 1.35 8.52
C THR A 77 -4.98 0.94 8.21
N LEU A 78 -4.33 1.69 7.31
CA LEU A 78 -2.97 1.35 6.88
C LEU A 78 -1.89 1.96 7.75
N VAL A 79 -2.21 2.99 8.54
CA VAL A 79 -1.19 3.71 9.30
C VAL A 79 -1.38 3.63 10.81
N GLU A 80 -2.48 3.09 11.27
CA GLU A 80 -2.72 2.95 12.71
C GLU A 80 -2.49 1.51 13.22
#